data_14090c6f0c219d6b3050ffee18da3903
#
_entry.id   14090c6f0c219d6b3050ffee18da3903
#
_cell.length_a   1.000
_cell.length_b   1.000
_cell.length_c   1.000
_cell.angle_alpha   90.00
_cell.angle_beta   90.00
_cell.angle_gamma   90.00
#
_symmetry.space_group_name_H-M   'P 1'
#
loop_
_entity.id
_entity.type
_entity.pdbx_description
1 polymer ?
#
loop_
_entity_poly.entity_id
_entity_poly.type
_entity_poly.pdbx_seq_one_letter_code
_entity_poly.pdbx_strand_id
1 'polypeptide(L)'
;MAVDPSPPVVVITGASAGIGAGIAQELAGRGASLVLTARREPELRALAESLRGAVEVVPADVTVRADVDRVRDRALARFGRVDVWVNNAGRGITRPSVLAVSDEDLEAMVRDNTRSALYGMQVVVPHFQARGQGVLVNVSSMLSRIPFATVRSAYSASKAALNSLTESLRFELEKTHPNIRVVLVLPGVVATEFGNNAIGGGPDSRTIPGAQAVEEVARIIADGLFSGPLDLYTRPDGPERVLGHVRTLAGV
;
A
#
# COMPACT_ATOMS: atom_id res chain seq x y z
N MET A 1 11.95 11.54 23.75
CA MET A 1 11.16 10.43 24.36
C MET A 1 11.95 9.14 24.17
N ALA A 2 11.96 8.26 25.18
CA ALA A 2 12.59 6.95 25.02
C ALA A 2 11.86 6.17 23.93
N VAL A 3 12.60 5.68 22.94
CA VAL A 3 12.07 4.78 21.91
C VAL A 3 11.70 3.49 22.63
N ASP A 4 10.44 3.08 22.55
CA ASP A 4 9.98 1.80 23.09
C ASP A 4 10.80 0.70 22.39
N PRO A 5 11.62 -0.08 23.14
CA PRO A 5 12.48 -1.09 22.53
C PRO A 5 11.72 -2.32 22.05
N SER A 6 10.41 -2.37 22.26
CA SER A 6 9.60 -3.51 21.80
C SER A 6 9.40 -3.49 20.28
N PRO A 7 9.30 -4.68 19.65
CA PRO A 7 9.12 -4.80 18.21
C PRO A 7 7.91 -4.00 17.72
N PRO A 8 8.00 -3.31 16.57
CA PRO A 8 6.88 -2.54 16.04
C PRO A 8 5.70 -3.45 15.68
N VAL A 9 4.49 -2.97 15.92
CA VAL A 9 3.24 -3.63 15.51
C VAL A 9 2.80 -3.07 14.15
N VAL A 10 2.75 -3.94 13.15
CA VAL A 10 2.49 -3.56 11.76
C VAL A 10 1.22 -4.24 11.24
N VAL A 11 0.25 -3.45 10.81
CA VAL A 11 -0.94 -3.94 10.09
C VAL A 11 -0.67 -3.86 8.58
N ILE A 12 -0.92 -4.96 7.85
CA ILE A 12 -0.69 -5.04 6.40
C ILE A 12 -1.98 -5.49 5.72
N THR A 13 -2.56 -4.63 4.87
CA THR A 13 -3.72 -4.99 4.05
C THR A 13 -3.29 -5.62 2.72
N GLY A 14 -4.09 -6.56 2.21
CA GLY A 14 -3.73 -7.31 1.00
C GLY A 14 -2.52 -8.22 1.19
N ALA A 15 -2.32 -8.74 2.41
CA ALA A 15 -1.14 -9.52 2.80
C ALA A 15 -1.10 -10.94 2.22
N SER A 16 -2.19 -11.43 1.60
CA SER A 16 -2.28 -12.82 1.13
C SER A 16 -1.43 -13.14 -0.11
N ALA A 17 -0.81 -12.15 -0.77
CA ALA A 17 0.06 -12.36 -1.94
C ALA A 17 0.89 -11.12 -2.28
N GLY A 18 1.83 -11.28 -3.22
CA GLY A 18 2.56 -10.19 -3.87
C GLY A 18 3.31 -9.29 -2.89
N ILE A 19 3.24 -7.97 -3.11
CA ILE A 19 3.97 -6.98 -2.31
C ILE A 19 3.60 -7.10 -0.82
N GLY A 20 2.31 -7.28 -0.49
CA GLY A 20 1.87 -7.38 0.90
C GLY A 20 2.45 -8.60 1.64
N ALA A 21 2.51 -9.76 0.98
CA ALA A 21 3.16 -10.95 1.53
C ALA A 21 4.67 -10.74 1.69
N GLY A 22 5.33 -10.13 0.70
CA GLY A 22 6.75 -9.79 0.79
C GLY A 22 7.06 -8.84 1.94
N ILE A 23 6.25 -7.78 2.14
CA ILE A 23 6.39 -6.87 3.29
C ILE A 23 6.25 -7.64 4.61
N ALA A 24 5.27 -8.57 4.70
CA ALA A 24 5.08 -9.37 5.90
C ALA A 24 6.32 -10.25 6.19
N GLN A 25 6.88 -10.91 5.19
CA GLN A 25 8.08 -11.73 5.31
C GLN A 25 9.29 -10.91 5.75
N GLU A 26 9.52 -9.78 5.11
CA GLU A 26 10.64 -8.89 5.41
C GLU A 26 10.55 -8.33 6.84
N LEU A 27 9.37 -7.86 7.26
CA LEU A 27 9.19 -7.27 8.59
C LEU A 27 9.18 -8.33 9.71
N ALA A 28 8.66 -9.53 9.46
CA ALA A 28 8.80 -10.66 10.39
C ALA A 28 10.28 -11.03 10.60
N GLY A 29 11.07 -11.04 9.52
CA GLY A 29 12.52 -11.26 9.58
C GLY A 29 13.26 -10.20 10.41
N ARG A 30 12.72 -8.99 10.49
CA ARG A 30 13.22 -7.87 11.34
C ARG A 30 12.65 -7.87 12.76
N GLY A 31 11.82 -8.85 13.10
CA GLY A 31 11.26 -9.02 14.45
C GLY A 31 9.96 -8.27 14.71
N ALA A 32 9.30 -7.67 13.70
CA ALA A 32 8.02 -7.01 13.89
C ALA A 32 6.90 -7.98 14.31
N SER A 33 5.94 -7.49 15.09
CA SER A 33 4.64 -8.13 15.33
C SER A 33 3.67 -7.74 14.22
N LEU A 34 2.97 -8.71 13.63
CA LEU A 34 2.19 -8.49 12.41
C LEU A 34 0.69 -8.73 12.60
N VAL A 35 -0.11 -7.91 11.95
CA VAL A 35 -1.54 -8.17 11.69
C VAL A 35 -1.73 -8.26 10.19
N LEU A 36 -2.04 -9.47 9.71
CA LEU A 36 -2.22 -9.76 8.29
C LEU A 36 -3.69 -9.77 7.93
N THR A 37 -4.09 -8.96 6.96
CA THR A 37 -5.48 -8.93 6.51
C THR A 37 -5.61 -8.99 4.99
N ALA A 38 -6.54 -9.82 4.54
CA ALA A 38 -7.03 -9.96 3.18
C ALA A 38 -8.33 -10.79 3.20
N ARG A 39 -8.98 -10.94 2.05
CA ARG A 39 -10.19 -11.78 1.92
C ARG A 39 -9.89 -13.28 1.93
N ARG A 40 -8.71 -13.68 1.43
CA ARG A 40 -8.29 -15.07 1.29
C ARG A 40 -7.64 -15.55 2.58
N GLU A 41 -8.46 -16.14 3.45
CA GLU A 41 -8.02 -16.62 4.75
C GLU A 41 -7.02 -17.79 4.69
N PRO A 42 -7.19 -18.82 3.83
CA PRO A 42 -6.23 -19.92 3.74
C PRO A 42 -4.80 -19.44 3.43
N GLU A 43 -4.65 -18.52 2.47
CA GLU A 43 -3.34 -17.97 2.10
C GLU A 43 -2.74 -17.09 3.22
N LEU A 44 -3.59 -16.36 3.97
CA LEU A 44 -3.12 -15.61 5.14
C LEU A 44 -2.58 -16.53 6.23
N ARG A 45 -3.29 -17.63 6.51
CA ARG A 45 -2.87 -18.62 7.52
C ARG A 45 -1.59 -19.33 7.11
N ALA A 46 -1.49 -19.78 5.85
CA ALA A 46 -0.28 -20.38 5.31
C ALA A 46 0.93 -19.43 5.39
N LEU A 47 0.72 -18.14 5.06
CA LEU A 47 1.77 -17.14 5.23
C LEU A 47 2.16 -17.00 6.72
N ALA A 48 1.19 -16.85 7.61
CA ALA A 48 1.43 -16.67 9.05
C ALA A 48 2.22 -17.85 9.65
N GLU A 49 1.91 -19.09 9.25
CA GLU A 49 2.63 -20.30 9.68
C GLU A 49 4.09 -20.32 9.21
N SER A 50 4.40 -19.68 8.08
CA SER A 50 5.75 -19.57 7.54
C SER A 50 6.60 -18.48 8.21
N LEU A 51 5.96 -17.55 8.93
CA LEU A 51 6.63 -16.41 9.54
C LEU A 51 7.10 -16.69 10.96
N ARG A 52 8.18 -16.01 11.36
CA ARG A 52 8.65 -16.01 12.75
C ARG A 52 8.04 -14.84 13.50
N GLY A 53 7.81 -15.03 14.80
CA GLY A 53 7.31 -13.97 15.68
C GLY A 53 5.79 -13.99 15.88
N ALA A 54 5.25 -12.90 16.40
CA ALA A 54 3.84 -12.80 16.73
C ALA A 54 3.04 -12.32 15.52
N VAL A 55 2.14 -13.15 15.04
CA VAL A 55 1.26 -12.87 13.89
C VAL A 55 -0.20 -13.04 14.30
N GLU A 56 -1.02 -12.07 13.99
CA GLU A 56 -2.48 -12.11 14.07
C GLU A 56 -3.06 -12.13 12.65
N VAL A 57 -3.93 -13.08 12.35
CA VAL A 57 -4.63 -13.18 11.06
C VAL A 57 -6.06 -12.68 11.22
N VAL A 58 -6.43 -11.68 10.44
CA VAL A 58 -7.78 -11.08 10.46
C VAL A 58 -8.34 -11.05 9.03
N PRO A 59 -9.09 -12.08 8.61
CA PRO A 59 -9.76 -12.06 7.31
C PRO A 59 -10.74 -10.89 7.22
N ALA A 60 -10.59 -10.05 6.18
CA ALA A 60 -11.42 -8.86 6.01
C ALA A 60 -11.47 -8.39 4.55
N ASP A 61 -12.58 -7.76 4.18
CA ASP A 61 -12.70 -6.97 2.96
C ASP A 61 -12.49 -5.49 3.27
N VAL A 62 -11.34 -4.95 2.93
CA VAL A 62 -10.99 -3.54 3.21
C VAL A 62 -11.84 -2.53 2.43
N THR A 63 -12.70 -2.98 1.51
CA THR A 63 -13.71 -2.12 0.87
C THR A 63 -14.95 -1.92 1.74
N VAL A 64 -15.06 -2.66 2.86
CA VAL A 64 -16.11 -2.57 3.87
C VAL A 64 -15.57 -1.89 5.12
N ARG A 65 -16.11 -0.73 5.47
CA ARG A 65 -15.60 0.07 6.61
C ARG A 65 -15.58 -0.70 7.93
N ALA A 66 -16.64 -1.42 8.25
CA ALA A 66 -16.73 -2.18 9.49
C ALA A 66 -15.65 -3.27 9.60
N ASP A 67 -15.22 -3.84 8.47
CA ASP A 67 -14.14 -4.80 8.44
C ASP A 67 -12.78 -4.13 8.78
N VAL A 68 -12.54 -2.92 8.27
CA VAL A 68 -11.32 -2.16 8.59
C VAL A 68 -11.29 -1.75 10.06
N ASP A 69 -12.42 -1.31 10.63
CA ASP A 69 -12.55 -1.05 12.06
C ASP A 69 -12.22 -2.31 12.87
N ARG A 70 -12.75 -3.48 12.49
CA ARG A 70 -12.47 -4.78 13.13
C ARG A 70 -10.98 -5.16 13.06
N VAL A 71 -10.30 -4.89 11.95
CA VAL A 71 -8.84 -5.13 11.83
C VAL A 71 -8.07 -4.28 12.85
N ARG A 72 -8.37 -2.98 12.97
CA ARG A 72 -7.77 -2.11 13.98
C ARG A 72 -8.02 -2.64 15.40
N ASP A 73 -9.26 -2.97 15.72
CA ASP A 73 -9.66 -3.40 17.05
C ASP A 73 -8.98 -4.73 17.43
N ARG A 74 -8.84 -5.65 16.49
CA ARG A 74 -8.08 -6.89 16.69
C ARG A 74 -6.58 -6.62 16.93
N ALA A 75 -5.98 -5.68 16.18
CA ALA A 75 -4.60 -5.27 16.39
C ALA A 75 -4.41 -4.70 17.81
N LEU A 76 -5.29 -3.79 18.23
CA LEU A 76 -5.24 -3.18 19.56
C LEU A 76 -5.49 -4.20 20.67
N ALA A 77 -6.46 -5.09 20.52
CA ALA A 77 -6.75 -6.15 21.50
C ALA A 77 -5.57 -7.12 21.65
N ARG A 78 -4.88 -7.46 20.56
CA ARG A 78 -3.79 -8.44 20.56
C ARG A 78 -2.45 -7.86 21.03
N PHE A 79 -2.13 -6.61 20.63
CA PHE A 79 -0.82 -6.02 20.82
C PHE A 79 -0.82 -4.71 21.62
N GLY A 80 -1.99 -4.17 21.96
CA GLY A 80 -2.14 -2.90 22.71
C GLY A 80 -1.88 -1.64 21.88
N ARG A 81 -1.31 -1.77 20.68
CA ARG A 81 -0.94 -0.63 19.83
C ARG A 81 -0.87 -1.02 18.35
N VAL A 82 -0.82 0.01 17.50
CA VAL A 82 -0.40 -0.07 16.10
C VAL A 82 0.68 0.99 15.90
N ASP A 83 1.83 0.62 15.35
CA ASP A 83 2.93 1.53 15.04
C ASP A 83 2.99 1.86 13.54
N VAL A 84 2.66 0.89 12.70
CA VAL A 84 2.64 1.04 11.25
C VAL A 84 1.34 0.47 10.68
N TRP A 85 0.72 1.20 9.75
CA TRP A 85 -0.43 0.71 8.96
C TRP A 85 -0.12 0.79 7.48
N VAL A 86 -0.17 -0.35 6.78
CA VAL A 86 0.14 -0.44 5.36
C VAL A 86 -1.13 -0.69 4.56
N ASN A 87 -1.61 0.33 3.86
CA ASN A 87 -2.65 0.23 2.85
C ASN A 87 -2.02 -0.29 1.55
N ASN A 88 -1.92 -1.61 1.41
CA ASN A 88 -1.37 -2.27 0.23
C ASN A 88 -2.45 -2.94 -0.63
N ALA A 89 -3.59 -3.31 -0.07
CA ALA A 89 -4.67 -3.90 -0.84
C ALA A 89 -5.05 -3.05 -2.06
N GLY A 90 -5.22 -3.70 -3.21
CA GLY A 90 -5.60 -3.03 -4.44
C GLY A 90 -5.84 -4.02 -5.57
N ARG A 91 -6.42 -3.53 -6.66
CA ARG A 91 -6.76 -4.31 -7.85
C ARG A 91 -6.46 -3.54 -9.13
N GLY A 92 -6.01 -4.25 -10.16
CA GLY A 92 -5.81 -3.71 -11.50
C GLY A 92 -7.05 -3.86 -12.37
N ILE A 93 -7.03 -3.16 -13.52
CA ILE A 93 -7.99 -3.31 -14.59
C ILE A 93 -7.28 -3.22 -15.93
N THR A 94 -7.80 -3.90 -16.95
CA THR A 94 -7.35 -3.76 -18.34
C THR A 94 -8.54 -3.42 -19.24
N ARG A 95 -8.42 -2.32 -19.98
CA ARG A 95 -9.37 -1.92 -21.03
C ARG A 95 -8.59 -1.43 -22.25
N PRO A 96 -9.08 -1.61 -23.48
CA PRO A 96 -8.31 -1.28 -24.69
C PRO A 96 -7.97 0.22 -24.81
N SER A 97 -8.78 1.09 -24.23
CA SER A 97 -8.54 2.54 -24.22
C SER A 97 -9.27 3.20 -23.05
N VAL A 98 -8.99 4.48 -22.76
CA VAL A 98 -9.72 5.28 -21.77
C VAL A 98 -11.21 5.42 -22.15
N LEU A 99 -11.52 5.44 -23.44
CA LEU A 99 -12.90 5.57 -23.95
C LEU A 99 -13.73 4.28 -23.77
N ALA A 100 -13.08 3.15 -23.46
CA ALA A 100 -13.73 1.88 -23.18
C ALA A 100 -13.88 1.58 -21.68
N VAL A 101 -13.54 2.53 -20.82
CA VAL A 101 -13.75 2.42 -19.36
C VAL A 101 -15.22 2.77 -19.09
N SER A 102 -15.95 1.84 -18.46
CA SER A 102 -17.31 2.11 -18.01
C SER A 102 -17.36 2.80 -16.63
N ASP A 103 -18.53 3.29 -16.24
CA ASP A 103 -18.75 3.87 -14.92
C ASP A 103 -18.48 2.84 -13.82
N GLU A 104 -18.93 1.60 -14.01
CA GLU A 104 -18.70 0.49 -13.06
C GLU A 104 -17.22 0.14 -12.93
N ASP A 105 -16.44 0.23 -14.02
CA ASP A 105 -15.00 0.04 -14.01
C ASP A 105 -14.30 1.10 -13.15
N LEU A 106 -14.66 2.36 -13.34
CA LEU A 106 -14.10 3.47 -12.60
C LEU A 106 -14.48 3.39 -11.11
N GLU A 107 -15.75 3.12 -10.81
CA GLU A 107 -16.23 2.93 -9.45
C GLU A 107 -15.53 1.77 -8.74
N ALA A 108 -15.33 0.64 -9.43
CA ALA A 108 -14.59 -0.50 -8.90
C ALA A 108 -13.14 -0.12 -8.56
N MET A 109 -12.46 0.61 -9.45
CA MET A 109 -11.08 1.05 -9.21
C MET A 109 -10.98 2.04 -8.04
N VAL A 110 -11.89 2.99 -7.94
CA VAL A 110 -11.96 3.94 -6.82
C VAL A 110 -12.27 3.21 -5.52
N ARG A 111 -13.24 2.29 -5.53
CA ARG A 111 -13.58 1.48 -4.36
C ARG A 111 -12.39 0.65 -3.88
N ASP A 112 -11.74 -0.10 -4.79
CA ASP A 112 -10.75 -1.11 -4.45
C ASP A 112 -9.38 -0.50 -4.12
N ASN A 113 -9.01 0.67 -4.70
CA ASN A 113 -7.68 1.27 -4.57
C ASN A 113 -7.63 2.57 -3.76
N THR A 114 -8.70 3.37 -3.78
CA THR A 114 -8.73 4.69 -3.13
C THR A 114 -9.52 4.65 -1.83
N ARG A 115 -10.80 4.23 -1.91
CA ARG A 115 -11.70 4.23 -0.74
C ARG A 115 -11.26 3.22 0.32
N SER A 116 -10.75 2.05 -0.08
CA SER A 116 -10.19 1.07 0.85
C SER A 116 -9.02 1.64 1.67
N ALA A 117 -8.11 2.37 1.01
CA ALA A 117 -7.01 3.03 1.69
C ALA A 117 -7.48 4.22 2.55
N LEU A 118 -8.48 4.99 2.09
CA LEU A 118 -9.09 6.05 2.89
C LEU A 118 -9.68 5.51 4.20
N TYR A 119 -10.33 4.33 4.17
CA TYR A 119 -10.80 3.69 5.40
C TYR A 119 -9.66 3.36 6.35
N GLY A 120 -8.53 2.83 5.83
CA GLY A 120 -7.32 2.60 6.64
C GLY A 120 -6.81 3.89 7.28
N MET A 121 -6.71 5.00 6.52
CA MET A 121 -6.33 6.32 7.04
C MET A 121 -7.26 6.73 8.18
N GLN A 122 -8.57 6.68 7.96
CA GLN A 122 -9.58 7.15 8.90
C GLN A 122 -9.63 6.33 10.20
N VAL A 123 -9.27 5.05 10.17
CA VAL A 123 -9.30 4.22 11.38
C VAL A 123 -8.01 4.29 12.17
N VAL A 124 -6.86 4.51 11.51
CA VAL A 124 -5.57 4.45 12.22
C VAL A 124 -5.02 5.83 12.61
N VAL A 125 -5.27 6.88 11.81
CA VAL A 125 -4.73 8.22 12.09
C VAL A 125 -5.16 8.76 13.45
N PRO A 126 -6.43 8.64 13.91
CA PRO A 126 -6.81 9.04 15.26
C PRO A 126 -6.04 8.31 16.36
N HIS A 127 -5.71 7.02 16.16
CA HIS A 127 -4.86 6.27 17.09
C HIS A 127 -3.43 6.80 17.09
N PHE A 128 -2.85 7.12 15.95
CA PHE A 128 -1.52 7.75 15.85
C PHE A 128 -1.50 9.13 16.50
N GLN A 129 -2.53 9.94 16.29
CA GLN A 129 -2.67 11.26 16.92
C GLN A 129 -2.72 11.15 18.44
N ALA A 130 -3.51 10.23 19.00
CA ALA A 130 -3.59 9.98 20.44
C ALA A 130 -2.24 9.51 21.04
N ARG A 131 -1.43 8.80 20.23
CA ARG A 131 -0.08 8.35 20.64
C ARG A 131 1.03 9.38 20.35
N GLY A 132 0.74 10.42 19.57
CA GLY A 132 1.70 11.41 19.14
C GLY A 132 2.71 10.90 18.10
N GLN A 133 2.57 9.67 17.59
CA GLN A 133 3.46 9.06 16.59
C GLN A 133 2.81 7.89 15.86
N GLY A 134 3.28 7.60 14.65
CA GLY A 134 2.87 6.46 13.85
C GLY A 134 3.35 6.57 12.40
N VAL A 135 3.25 5.49 11.65
CA VAL A 135 3.60 5.45 10.23
C VAL A 135 2.43 4.91 9.43
N LEU A 136 1.91 5.74 8.53
CA LEU A 136 0.94 5.32 7.54
C LEU A 136 1.65 5.12 6.20
N VAL A 137 1.44 3.98 5.56
CA VAL A 137 1.99 3.66 4.24
C VAL A 137 0.85 3.44 3.27
N ASN A 138 0.84 4.18 2.16
CA ASN A 138 -0.08 3.97 1.06
C ASN A 138 0.69 3.43 -0.15
N VAL A 139 0.40 2.20 -0.55
CA VAL A 139 1.00 1.61 -1.76
C VAL A 139 0.22 2.06 -2.99
N SER A 140 0.83 3.00 -3.72
CA SER A 140 0.33 3.55 -4.97
C SER A 140 0.95 2.84 -6.18
N SER A 141 1.39 3.57 -7.18
CA SER A 141 2.02 3.07 -8.40
C SER A 141 2.76 4.20 -9.13
N MET A 142 3.81 3.87 -9.89
CA MET A 142 4.40 4.80 -10.88
C MET A 142 3.36 5.27 -11.92
N LEU A 143 2.37 4.45 -12.24
CA LEU A 143 1.29 4.83 -13.16
C LEU A 143 0.38 5.95 -12.62
N SER A 144 0.40 6.23 -11.33
CA SER A 144 -0.29 7.37 -10.73
C SER A 144 0.39 8.72 -10.99
N ARG A 145 1.68 8.69 -11.36
CA ARG A 145 2.47 9.88 -11.71
C ARG A 145 2.65 10.00 -13.23
N ILE A 146 2.86 8.87 -13.92
CA ILE A 146 3.06 8.81 -15.37
C ILE A 146 2.15 7.72 -15.94
N PRO A 147 0.96 8.02 -16.46
CA PRO A 147 -0.05 7.04 -16.91
C PRO A 147 0.26 6.48 -18.32
N PHE A 148 1.51 6.06 -18.57
CA PHE A 148 1.95 5.59 -19.90
C PHE A 148 1.30 4.26 -20.32
N ALA A 149 0.85 3.43 -19.38
CA ALA A 149 0.14 2.18 -19.69
C ALA A 149 -1.35 2.47 -19.89
N THR A 150 -1.72 2.96 -21.08
CA THR A 150 -3.07 3.44 -21.41
C THR A 150 -4.18 2.42 -21.15
N VAL A 151 -3.87 1.12 -21.28
CA VAL A 151 -4.79 0.01 -20.95
C VAL A 151 -5.12 -0.09 -19.45
N ARG A 152 -4.41 0.64 -18.59
CA ARG A 152 -4.58 0.73 -17.13
C ARG A 152 -5.15 2.08 -16.69
N SER A 153 -5.79 2.85 -17.56
CA SER A 153 -6.18 4.25 -17.30
C SER A 153 -7.02 4.43 -16.03
N ALA A 154 -8.07 3.63 -15.81
CA ALA A 154 -8.90 3.72 -14.60
C ALA A 154 -8.12 3.34 -13.32
N TYR A 155 -7.20 2.36 -13.39
CA TYR A 155 -6.28 2.06 -12.29
C TYR A 155 -5.37 3.25 -12.00
N SER A 156 -4.75 3.83 -13.04
CA SER A 156 -3.87 5.01 -12.89
C SER A 156 -4.60 6.17 -12.23
N ALA A 157 -5.83 6.45 -12.66
CA ALA A 157 -6.70 7.48 -12.09
C ALA A 157 -7.00 7.22 -10.60
N SER A 158 -7.35 5.98 -10.24
CA SER A 158 -7.63 5.63 -8.83
C SER A 158 -6.39 5.76 -7.94
N LYS A 159 -5.20 5.43 -8.45
CA LYS A 159 -3.94 5.60 -7.71
C LYS A 159 -3.50 7.06 -7.66
N ALA A 160 -3.81 7.88 -8.66
CA ALA A 160 -3.60 9.33 -8.61
C ALA A 160 -4.50 10.00 -7.55
N ALA A 161 -5.76 9.56 -7.43
CA ALA A 161 -6.65 10.00 -6.35
C ALA A 161 -6.09 9.62 -4.97
N LEU A 162 -5.52 8.42 -4.81
CA LEU A 162 -4.84 8.03 -3.58
C LEU A 162 -3.64 8.91 -3.25
N ASN A 163 -2.84 9.30 -4.26
CA ASN A 163 -1.73 10.24 -4.06
C ASN A 163 -2.24 11.58 -3.50
N SER A 164 -3.27 12.15 -4.11
CA SER A 164 -3.85 13.43 -3.67
C SER A 164 -4.33 13.37 -2.22
N LEU A 165 -5.06 12.31 -1.82
CA LEU A 165 -5.48 12.11 -0.43
C LEU A 165 -4.29 11.95 0.52
N THR A 166 -3.23 11.26 0.10
CA THR A 166 -2.01 11.08 0.88
C THR A 166 -1.30 12.41 1.13
N GLU A 167 -1.16 13.22 0.11
CA GLU A 167 -0.53 14.55 0.19
C GLU A 167 -1.38 15.51 1.05
N SER A 168 -2.70 15.51 0.88
CA SER A 168 -3.60 16.32 1.71
C SER A 168 -3.46 15.96 3.20
N LEU A 169 -3.44 14.66 3.53
CA LEU A 169 -3.25 14.21 4.91
C LEU A 169 -1.87 14.63 5.48
N ARG A 170 -0.81 14.66 4.66
CA ARG A 170 0.49 15.21 5.09
C ARG A 170 0.38 16.66 5.52
N PHE A 171 -0.26 17.51 4.70
CA PHE A 171 -0.46 18.93 5.03
C PHE A 171 -1.30 19.13 6.28
N GLU A 172 -2.33 18.30 6.51
CA GLU A 172 -3.15 18.35 7.72
C GLU A 172 -2.34 18.02 8.98
N LEU A 173 -1.42 17.07 8.91
CA LEU A 173 -0.65 16.58 10.06
C LEU A 173 0.63 17.36 10.32
N GLU A 174 1.20 18.01 9.31
CA GLU A 174 2.52 18.64 9.37
C GLU A 174 2.71 19.55 10.60
N LYS A 175 1.72 20.37 10.89
CA LYS A 175 1.80 21.37 11.99
C LYS A 175 1.35 20.81 13.34
N THR A 176 0.45 19.83 13.34
CA THR A 176 -0.21 19.35 14.55
C THR A 176 0.39 18.06 15.09
N HIS A 177 0.86 17.19 14.19
CA HIS A 177 1.37 15.86 14.54
C HIS A 177 2.60 15.49 13.67
N PRO A 178 3.72 16.25 13.76
CA PRO A 178 4.88 16.09 12.87
C PRO A 178 5.60 14.74 13.00
N ASN A 179 5.34 13.99 14.06
CA ASN A 179 5.91 12.64 14.25
C ASN A 179 5.05 11.53 13.61
N ILE A 180 3.92 11.86 12.97
CA ILE A 180 3.16 10.91 12.16
C ILE A 180 3.68 10.99 10.73
N ARG A 181 4.34 9.92 10.29
CA ARG A 181 4.83 9.82 8.91
C ARG A 181 3.75 9.26 8.00
N VAL A 182 3.56 9.90 6.86
CA VAL A 182 2.66 9.40 5.81
C VAL A 182 3.49 9.14 4.56
N VAL A 183 3.79 7.86 4.30
CA VAL A 183 4.65 7.40 3.20
C VAL A 183 3.80 6.98 2.02
N LEU A 184 4.12 7.48 0.83
CA LEU A 184 3.55 7.05 -0.44
C LEU A 184 4.56 6.17 -1.16
N VAL A 185 4.23 4.91 -1.39
CA VAL A 185 5.08 3.98 -2.14
C VAL A 185 4.65 3.96 -3.59
N LEU A 186 5.61 4.09 -4.50
CA LEU A 186 5.40 4.21 -5.94
C LEU A 186 6.15 3.07 -6.68
N PRO A 187 5.60 1.83 -6.64
CA PRO A 187 6.23 0.71 -7.34
C PRO A 187 6.12 0.85 -8.85
N GLY A 188 7.15 0.33 -9.54
CA GLY A 188 7.08 0.00 -10.95
C GLY A 188 6.33 -1.32 -11.17
N VAL A 189 6.72 -2.06 -12.22
CA VAL A 189 6.22 -3.43 -12.42
C VAL A 189 6.93 -4.34 -11.42
N VAL A 190 6.16 -5.10 -10.65
CA VAL A 190 6.65 -6.07 -9.64
C VAL A 190 6.18 -7.47 -10.05
N ALA A 191 7.04 -8.47 -9.92
CA ALA A 191 6.82 -9.84 -10.33
C ALA A 191 5.77 -10.54 -9.45
N THR A 192 4.50 -10.28 -9.69
CA THR A 192 3.34 -10.78 -8.96
C THR A 192 2.23 -11.24 -9.89
N GLU A 193 1.20 -11.85 -9.35
CA GLU A 193 -0.04 -12.20 -10.08
C GLU A 193 -1.00 -11.01 -10.28
N PHE A 194 -0.56 -9.79 -9.99
CA PHE A 194 -1.41 -8.60 -10.04
C PHE A 194 -2.04 -8.39 -11.43
N GLY A 195 -1.26 -8.66 -12.49
CA GLY A 195 -1.76 -8.58 -13.88
C GLY A 195 -2.87 -9.58 -14.15
N ASN A 196 -2.68 -10.84 -13.76
CA ASN A 196 -3.65 -11.93 -13.98
C ASN A 196 -4.97 -11.68 -13.25
N ASN A 197 -4.88 -11.09 -12.04
CA ASN A 197 -6.01 -10.82 -11.15
C ASN A 197 -6.72 -9.49 -11.47
N ALA A 198 -6.32 -8.78 -12.52
CA ALA A 198 -6.95 -7.54 -12.95
C ALA A 198 -8.36 -7.80 -13.54
N ILE A 199 -9.27 -6.84 -13.38
CA ILE A 199 -10.56 -6.86 -14.11
C ILE A 199 -10.25 -6.83 -15.62
N GLY A 200 -10.82 -7.76 -16.38
CA GLY A 200 -10.50 -7.92 -17.81
C GLY A 200 -9.19 -8.64 -18.08
N GLY A 201 -8.54 -9.19 -17.05
CA GLY A 201 -7.28 -9.93 -17.16
C GLY A 201 -6.07 -9.02 -17.45
N GLY A 202 -4.96 -9.65 -17.82
CA GLY A 202 -3.73 -8.98 -18.22
C GLY A 202 -2.54 -9.93 -18.21
N PRO A 203 -1.37 -9.50 -18.69
CA PRO A 203 -0.18 -10.33 -18.68
C PRO A 203 0.24 -10.62 -17.23
N ASP A 204 0.78 -11.80 -17.04
CA ASP A 204 1.42 -12.16 -15.77
C ASP A 204 2.62 -11.24 -15.54
N SER A 205 2.57 -10.45 -14.47
CA SER A 205 3.65 -9.49 -14.20
C SER A 205 4.98 -10.17 -13.94
N ARG A 206 5.00 -11.47 -13.60
CA ARG A 206 6.22 -12.27 -13.42
C ARG A 206 6.95 -12.52 -14.73
N THR A 207 6.26 -12.45 -15.86
CA THR A 207 6.84 -12.64 -17.19
C THR A 207 7.24 -11.34 -17.89
N ILE A 208 6.98 -10.18 -17.26
CA ILE A 208 7.32 -8.89 -17.85
C ILE A 208 8.81 -8.63 -17.67
N PRO A 209 9.58 -8.41 -18.76
CA PRO A 209 11.01 -8.11 -18.65
C PRO A 209 11.26 -6.90 -17.76
N GLY A 210 12.22 -7.04 -16.84
CA GLY A 210 12.58 -5.97 -15.91
C GLY A 210 11.57 -5.77 -14.76
N ALA A 211 10.62 -6.68 -14.54
CA ALA A 211 9.83 -6.66 -13.31
C ALA A 211 10.74 -6.82 -12.07
N GLN A 212 10.53 -5.99 -11.04
CA GLN A 212 11.28 -6.09 -9.79
C GLN A 212 10.84 -7.33 -9.01
N ALA A 213 11.78 -7.96 -8.32
CA ALA A 213 11.45 -9.04 -7.38
C ALA A 213 10.62 -8.48 -6.21
N VAL A 214 9.71 -9.30 -5.69
CA VAL A 214 8.86 -8.92 -4.53
C VAL A 214 9.72 -8.61 -3.31
N GLU A 215 10.76 -9.40 -3.08
CA GLU A 215 11.69 -9.28 -1.95
C GLU A 215 12.47 -7.97 -2.00
N GLU A 216 12.90 -7.55 -3.21
CA GLU A 216 13.56 -6.26 -3.41
C GLU A 216 12.64 -5.10 -3.03
N VAL A 217 11.41 -5.12 -3.55
CA VAL A 217 10.41 -4.07 -3.28
C VAL A 217 10.03 -4.04 -1.79
N ALA A 218 9.84 -5.20 -1.18
CA ALA A 218 9.53 -5.33 0.25
C ALA A 218 10.63 -4.75 1.13
N ARG A 219 11.91 -5.05 0.81
CA ARG A 219 13.07 -4.50 1.51
C ARG A 219 13.14 -2.98 1.41
N ILE A 220 12.97 -2.42 0.20
CA ILE A 220 12.94 -0.96 -0.02
C ILE A 220 11.84 -0.31 0.83
N ILE A 221 10.64 -0.92 0.87
CA ILE A 221 9.53 -0.40 1.69
C ILE A 221 9.89 -0.47 3.18
N ALA A 222 10.41 -1.60 3.65
CA ALA A 222 10.77 -1.78 5.05
C ALA A 222 11.88 -0.81 5.51
N ASP A 223 12.86 -0.54 4.65
CA ASP A 223 13.93 0.44 4.92
C ASP A 223 13.38 1.88 4.99
N GLY A 224 12.36 2.20 4.19
CA GLY A 224 11.76 3.53 4.12
C GLY A 224 10.67 3.83 5.17
N LEU A 225 10.29 2.88 6.04
CA LEU A 225 9.18 3.08 6.98
C LEU A 225 9.41 4.23 7.96
N PHE A 226 10.57 4.24 8.60
CA PHE A 226 10.84 5.14 9.74
C PHE A 226 11.76 6.32 9.38
N SER A 227 12.34 6.33 8.20
CA SER A 227 13.28 7.36 7.75
C SER A 227 13.27 7.50 6.22
N GLY A 228 13.96 8.52 5.70
CA GLY A 228 14.08 8.75 4.26
C GLY A 228 12.89 9.51 3.64
N PRO A 229 12.74 9.48 2.32
CA PRO A 229 11.74 10.27 1.60
C PRO A 229 10.32 9.82 1.90
N LEU A 230 9.37 10.76 1.83
CA LEU A 230 7.93 10.46 2.00
C LEU A 230 7.32 9.86 0.72
N ASP A 231 7.84 10.21 -0.47
CA ASP A 231 7.54 9.55 -1.73
C ASP A 231 8.64 8.52 -2.02
N LEU A 232 8.31 7.25 -1.78
CA LEU A 232 9.25 6.14 -1.88
C LEU A 232 9.09 5.43 -3.23
N TYR A 233 9.99 5.72 -4.13
CA TYR A 233 10.07 5.04 -5.41
C TYR A 233 10.85 3.74 -5.26
N THR A 234 10.27 2.62 -5.74
CA THR A 234 10.97 1.34 -5.66
C THR A 234 12.03 1.19 -6.76
N ARG A 235 11.95 2.02 -7.81
CA ARG A 235 12.97 2.12 -8.84
C ARG A 235 13.82 3.37 -8.64
N PRO A 236 15.16 3.27 -8.71
CA PRO A 236 16.06 4.42 -8.50
C PRO A 236 15.83 5.56 -9.51
N ASP A 237 15.47 5.23 -10.76
CA ASP A 237 15.18 6.18 -11.84
C ASP A 237 13.78 6.83 -11.74
N GLY A 238 12.95 6.39 -10.79
CA GLY A 238 11.56 6.83 -10.64
C GLY A 238 11.39 8.34 -10.51
N PRO A 239 12.10 9.03 -9.61
CA PRO A 239 12.01 10.48 -9.46
C PRO A 239 12.37 11.25 -10.73
N GLU A 240 13.46 10.85 -11.41
CA GLU A 240 13.92 11.49 -12.63
C GLU A 240 12.92 11.34 -13.77
N ARG A 241 12.33 10.15 -13.92
CA ARG A 241 11.27 9.90 -14.92
C ARG A 241 10.04 10.76 -14.68
N VAL A 242 9.62 10.93 -13.43
CA VAL A 242 8.49 11.81 -13.10
C VAL A 242 8.80 13.25 -13.42
N LEU A 243 9.97 13.74 -13.04
CA LEU A 243 10.41 15.10 -13.36
C LEU A 243 10.49 15.33 -14.89
N GLY A 244 11.05 14.38 -15.63
CA GLY A 244 11.11 14.44 -17.10
C GLY A 244 9.71 14.49 -17.72
N HIS A 245 8.77 13.70 -17.23
CA HIS A 245 7.37 13.74 -17.70
C HIS A 245 6.72 15.10 -17.43
N VAL A 246 6.87 15.65 -16.23
CA VAL A 246 6.33 16.97 -15.87
C VAL A 246 6.94 18.08 -16.75
N ARG A 247 8.25 18.06 -16.97
CA ARG A 247 8.92 19.02 -17.87
C ARG A 247 8.38 18.94 -19.28
N THR A 248 8.21 17.74 -19.82
CA THR A 248 7.63 17.53 -21.15
C THR A 248 6.24 18.15 -21.26
N LEU A 249 5.38 17.95 -20.24
CA LEU A 249 4.03 18.53 -20.22
C LEU A 249 4.06 20.05 -20.07
N ALA A 250 5.01 20.59 -19.34
CA ALA A 250 5.18 22.04 -19.13
C ALA A 250 5.89 22.73 -20.32
N GLY A 251 6.44 21.99 -21.27
CA GLY A 251 7.18 22.54 -22.40
C GLY A 251 8.56 23.13 -22.02
N VAL A 252 9.19 22.63 -20.96
CA VAL A 252 10.49 23.08 -20.41
C VAL A 252 11.45 21.92 -20.20
#